data_57887c058f794d0cf00ccfb24e2b68bd
#
_entry.id   57887c058f794d0cf00ccfb24e2b68bd
#
_cell.length_a   1.000
_cell.length_b   1.000
_cell.length_c   1.000
_cell.angle_alpha   90.00
_cell.angle_beta   90.00
_cell.angle_gamma   90.00
#
_symmetry.space_group_name_H-M   'P 1'
#
loop_
_entity.id
_entity.type
_entity.pdbx_description
1 polymer ?
#
loop_
_entity_poly.entity_id
_entity_poly.type
_entity_poly.pdbx_seq_one_letter_code
_entity_poly.pdbx_strand_id
1 'polypeptide(L)'
;MELNANFSKRVIVHGDEVEWLESPMPGVDRRILDRIGSETARATTIVRYALQSSFSPHVHDGGEEFIVLEGVFQDEHGDYPAGSYIRNPPTSSHTPSSELGCVIFVKLWQFDLADRTPVKINMNKMGSIISAERPGVSIMPLFQDDRETVLLET
;
A
#
# COMPACT_ATOMS: atom_id res chain seq x y z
N MET A 1 12.03 -13.85 7.97
CA MET A 1 12.80 -12.58 8.03
C MET A 1 12.14 -11.65 9.03
N GLU A 2 12.92 -10.99 9.86
CA GLU A 2 12.44 -9.91 10.72
C GLU A 2 13.26 -8.66 10.43
N LEU A 3 12.60 -7.60 10.01
CA LEU A 3 13.18 -6.30 9.73
C LEU A 3 12.31 -5.23 10.37
N ASN A 4 12.90 -4.36 11.18
CA ASN A 4 12.19 -3.28 11.89
C ASN A 4 10.94 -3.78 12.64
N ALA A 5 11.01 -5.00 13.20
CA ALA A 5 9.90 -5.74 13.75
C ALA A 5 9.46 -5.30 15.15
N ASN A 6 10.24 -4.45 15.81
CA ASN A 6 9.92 -3.95 17.15
C ASN A 6 9.17 -2.61 17.07
N PHE A 7 7.83 -2.67 17.03
CA PHE A 7 6.97 -1.49 16.92
C PHE A 7 6.91 -0.61 18.17
N SER A 8 7.58 -0.97 19.27
CA SER A 8 7.76 -0.07 20.40
C SER A 8 8.91 0.93 20.20
N LYS A 9 9.71 0.75 19.16
CA LYS A 9 10.83 1.62 18.80
C LYS A 9 10.46 2.47 17.59
N ARG A 10 10.86 3.75 17.65
CA ARG A 10 10.79 4.61 16.47
C ARG A 10 11.75 4.10 15.41
N VAL A 11 11.27 4.01 14.18
CA VAL A 11 12.06 3.68 13.00
C VAL A 11 11.92 4.81 11.98
N ILE A 12 13.03 5.20 11.37
CA ILE A 12 13.07 6.14 10.23
C ILE A 12 13.80 5.41 9.11
N VAL A 13 13.15 5.28 7.97
CA VAL A 13 13.71 4.65 6.78
C VAL A 13 13.66 5.64 5.62
N HIS A 14 14.80 5.91 5.01
CA HIS A 14 14.88 6.68 3.77
C HIS A 14 14.66 5.71 2.60
N GLY A 15 13.45 5.70 2.05
CA GLY A 15 13.04 4.69 1.08
C GLY A 15 13.84 4.69 -0.22
N ASP A 16 14.41 5.83 -0.62
CA ASP A 16 15.30 5.97 -1.77
C ASP A 16 16.71 5.39 -1.55
N GLU A 17 17.13 5.25 -0.29
CA GLU A 17 18.39 4.62 0.09
C GLU A 17 18.26 3.09 0.25
N VAL A 18 17.04 2.56 0.30
CA VAL A 18 16.81 1.10 0.39
C VAL A 18 17.01 0.46 -0.97
N GLU A 19 17.86 -0.56 -1.01
CA GLU A 19 18.15 -1.30 -2.24
C GLU A 19 16.91 -2.03 -2.79
N TRP A 20 16.76 -2.03 -4.12
CA TRP A 20 15.77 -2.85 -4.79
C TRP A 20 16.17 -4.31 -4.80
N LEU A 21 15.32 -5.17 -4.30
CA LEU A 21 15.48 -6.62 -4.27
C LEU A 21 14.44 -7.26 -5.20
N GLU A 22 14.89 -8.17 -6.04
CA GLU A 22 13.98 -8.98 -6.86
C GLU A 22 13.00 -9.76 -5.97
N SER A 23 11.74 -9.78 -6.37
CA SER A 23 10.74 -10.67 -5.80
C SER A 23 10.87 -12.07 -6.40
N PRO A 24 10.44 -13.14 -5.71
CA PRO A 24 10.22 -14.44 -6.34
C PRO A 24 9.28 -14.39 -7.56
N MET A 25 8.42 -13.36 -7.64
CA MET A 25 7.53 -13.13 -8.76
C MET A 25 8.25 -12.32 -9.85
N PRO A 26 8.42 -12.84 -11.08
CA PRO A 26 9.08 -12.09 -12.15
C PRO A 26 8.41 -10.76 -12.46
N GLY A 27 9.20 -9.74 -12.73
CA GLY A 27 8.69 -8.38 -13.04
C GLY A 27 8.27 -7.57 -11.82
N VAL A 28 8.64 -8.02 -10.62
CA VAL A 28 8.38 -7.32 -9.36
C VAL A 28 9.68 -7.14 -8.59
N ASP A 29 9.99 -5.90 -8.25
CA ASP A 29 11.06 -5.54 -7.33
C ASP A 29 10.50 -4.93 -6.06
N ARG A 30 11.23 -5.05 -4.95
CA ARG A 30 10.78 -4.62 -3.63
C ARG A 30 11.87 -3.86 -2.88
N ARG A 31 11.46 -2.80 -2.18
CA ARG A 31 12.19 -2.16 -1.09
C ARG A 31 11.45 -2.45 0.21
N ILE A 32 11.97 -3.33 1.02
CA ILE A 32 11.31 -3.79 2.26
C ILE A 32 11.62 -2.79 3.36
N LEU A 33 10.60 -2.18 3.95
CA LEU A 33 10.72 -1.17 5.01
C LEU A 33 10.56 -1.78 6.39
N ASP A 34 9.58 -2.66 6.57
CA ASP A 34 9.43 -3.56 7.72
C ASP A 34 8.91 -4.92 7.28
N ARG A 35 9.21 -5.96 8.07
CA ARG A 35 8.72 -7.31 7.78
C ARG A 35 8.78 -8.20 9.00
N ILE A 36 7.69 -8.96 9.21
CA ILE A 36 7.64 -10.08 10.14
C ILE A 36 7.04 -11.26 9.41
N GLY A 37 7.83 -12.30 9.23
CA GLY A 37 7.43 -13.53 8.55
C GLY A 37 8.30 -13.87 7.34
N SER A 38 7.94 -14.95 6.65
CA SER A 38 8.63 -15.43 5.45
C SER A 38 7.87 -15.00 4.19
N GLU A 39 7.22 -15.92 3.51
CA GLU A 39 6.43 -15.58 2.30
C GLU A 39 5.11 -14.92 2.66
N THR A 40 4.38 -15.48 3.62
CA THR A 40 3.23 -14.82 4.25
C THR A 40 3.77 -13.95 5.38
N ALA A 41 3.68 -12.64 5.22
CA ALA A 41 4.31 -11.72 6.16
C ALA A 41 3.47 -10.48 6.40
N ARG A 42 3.44 -10.02 7.65
CA ARG A 42 3.12 -8.64 7.95
C ARG A 42 4.27 -7.79 7.43
N ALA A 43 3.99 -6.89 6.50
CA ALA A 43 5.06 -6.12 5.86
C ALA A 43 4.58 -4.75 5.39
N THR A 44 5.52 -3.80 5.40
CA THR A 44 5.39 -2.52 4.70
C THR A 44 6.52 -2.45 3.66
N THR A 45 6.16 -2.19 2.41
CA THR A 45 7.09 -2.37 1.29
C THR A 45 6.79 -1.34 0.19
N ILE A 46 7.82 -0.84 -0.47
CA ILE A 46 7.68 -0.16 -1.76
C ILE A 46 7.89 -1.23 -2.83
N VAL A 47 6.91 -1.38 -3.72
CA VAL A 47 6.91 -2.39 -4.78
C VAL A 47 6.90 -1.72 -6.13
N ARG A 48 7.77 -2.18 -7.02
CA ARG A 48 7.83 -1.73 -8.41
C ARG A 48 7.41 -2.87 -9.33
N TYR A 49 6.43 -2.60 -10.17
CA TYR A 49 5.95 -3.48 -11.22
C TYR A 49 6.56 -3.06 -12.57
N ALA A 50 7.07 -4.03 -13.31
CA ALA A 50 7.63 -3.78 -14.63
C ALA A 50 6.54 -3.33 -15.62
N LEU A 51 6.99 -2.65 -16.67
CA LEU A 51 6.18 -2.32 -17.84
C LEU A 51 5.56 -3.60 -18.43
N GLN A 52 4.29 -3.54 -18.81
CA GLN A 52 3.55 -4.68 -19.41
C GLN A 52 3.55 -5.93 -18.53
N SER A 53 3.46 -5.75 -17.20
CA SER A 53 3.39 -6.85 -16.25
C SER A 53 1.94 -7.29 -15.99
N SER A 54 1.77 -8.60 -15.79
CA SER A 54 0.50 -9.19 -15.38
C SER A 54 0.74 -10.37 -14.46
N PHE A 55 -0.16 -10.59 -13.52
CA PHE A 55 0.02 -11.56 -12.45
C PHE A 55 -1.20 -12.46 -12.31
N SER A 56 -1.01 -13.57 -11.63
CA SER A 56 -2.11 -14.51 -11.37
C SER A 56 -3.13 -13.93 -10.39
N PRO A 57 -4.42 -14.29 -10.53
CA PRO A 57 -5.41 -13.98 -9.54
C PRO A 57 -5.00 -14.47 -8.16
N HIS A 58 -5.20 -13.65 -7.13
CA HIS A 58 -4.90 -14.04 -5.76
C HIS A 58 -5.88 -13.43 -4.76
N VAL A 59 -5.94 -14.02 -3.57
CA VAL A 59 -6.78 -13.61 -2.45
C VAL A 59 -5.91 -12.95 -1.39
N HIS A 60 -6.41 -11.88 -0.78
CA HIS A 60 -5.76 -11.18 0.33
C HIS A 60 -6.25 -11.75 1.66
N ASP A 61 -5.62 -12.81 2.17
CA ASP A 61 -6.03 -13.43 3.44
C ASP A 61 -5.87 -12.51 4.64
N GLY A 62 -4.83 -11.69 4.66
CA GLY A 62 -4.55 -10.72 5.72
C GLY A 62 -4.84 -9.26 5.37
N GLY A 63 -5.46 -9.02 4.20
CA GLY A 63 -5.70 -7.68 3.67
C GLY A 63 -4.47 -7.03 3.04
N GLU A 64 -4.73 -6.11 2.14
CA GLU A 64 -3.76 -5.30 1.43
C GLU A 64 -4.24 -3.84 1.38
N GLU A 65 -3.36 -2.92 1.73
CA GLU A 65 -3.61 -1.49 1.64
C GLU A 65 -2.45 -0.82 0.92
N PHE A 66 -2.72 0.00 -0.10
CA PHE A 66 -1.64 0.65 -0.83
C PHE A 66 -2.00 2.02 -1.40
N ILE A 67 -0.95 2.79 -1.65
CA ILE A 67 -0.98 4.03 -2.42
C ILE A 67 -0.16 3.81 -3.69
N VAL A 68 -0.69 4.24 -4.84
CA VAL A 68 0.07 4.29 -6.09
C VAL A 68 0.92 5.56 -6.09
N LEU A 69 2.23 5.39 -6.10
CA LEU A 69 3.21 6.49 -6.09
C LEU A 69 3.55 6.97 -7.50
N GLU A 70 3.68 6.03 -8.45
CA GLU A 70 4.06 6.29 -9.83
C GLU A 70 3.33 5.33 -10.77
N GLY A 71 3.08 5.78 -12.01
CA GLY A 71 2.47 4.96 -13.05
C GLY A 71 1.00 4.65 -12.82
N VAL A 72 0.56 3.47 -13.25
CA VAL A 72 -0.83 3.02 -13.14
C VAL A 72 -0.88 1.57 -12.71
N PHE A 73 -1.45 1.30 -11.54
CA PHE A 73 -1.82 -0.03 -11.11
C PHE A 73 -3.16 -0.42 -11.71
N GLN A 74 -3.33 -1.64 -12.15
CA GLN A 74 -4.54 -2.11 -12.81
C GLN A 74 -5.00 -3.44 -12.22
N ASP A 75 -6.31 -3.65 -12.20
CA ASP A 75 -6.94 -4.95 -11.99
C ASP A 75 -8.26 -5.03 -12.77
N GLU A 76 -9.01 -6.12 -12.63
CA GLU A 76 -10.30 -6.31 -13.29
C GLU A 76 -11.39 -5.30 -12.88
N HIS A 77 -11.13 -4.52 -11.82
CA HIS A 77 -12.07 -3.52 -11.31
C HIS A 77 -11.76 -2.10 -11.81
N GLY A 78 -10.60 -1.87 -12.41
CA GLY A 78 -10.24 -0.58 -12.99
C GLY A 78 -8.76 -0.25 -13.01
N ASP A 79 -8.50 1.00 -13.37
CA ASP A 79 -7.18 1.61 -13.47
C ASP A 79 -6.99 2.58 -12.31
N TYR A 80 -5.86 2.46 -11.64
CA TYR A 80 -5.51 3.26 -10.47
C TYR A 80 -4.22 4.03 -10.74
N PRO A 81 -4.31 5.30 -11.16
CA PRO A 81 -3.13 6.12 -11.41
C PRO A 81 -2.45 6.56 -10.12
N ALA A 82 -1.24 7.12 -10.25
CA ALA A 82 -0.54 7.76 -9.14
C ALA A 82 -1.46 8.71 -8.36
N GLY A 83 -1.45 8.61 -7.03
CA GLY A 83 -2.38 9.29 -6.14
C GLY A 83 -3.66 8.49 -5.81
N SER A 84 -3.78 7.26 -6.28
CA SER A 84 -4.84 6.36 -5.84
C SER A 84 -4.51 5.73 -4.48
N TYR A 85 -5.49 5.69 -3.59
CA TYR A 85 -5.47 4.94 -2.33
C TYR A 85 -6.47 3.79 -2.40
N ILE A 86 -6.00 2.58 -2.14
CA ILE A 86 -6.76 1.33 -2.25
C ILE A 86 -6.66 0.57 -0.94
N ARG A 87 -7.81 0.09 -0.48
CA ARG A 87 -7.94 -0.79 0.68
C ARG A 87 -8.69 -2.04 0.26
N ASN A 88 -7.99 -3.16 0.23
CA ASN A 88 -8.50 -4.48 -0.10
C ASN A 88 -8.56 -5.31 1.19
N PRO A 89 -9.74 -5.43 1.82
CA PRO A 89 -9.87 -6.14 3.09
C PRO A 89 -9.60 -7.64 2.94
N PRO A 90 -9.41 -8.36 4.07
CA PRO A 90 -9.32 -9.82 4.05
C PRO A 90 -10.45 -10.47 3.28
N THR A 91 -10.16 -11.55 2.56
CA THR A 91 -11.02 -12.29 1.64
C THR A 91 -11.30 -11.63 0.29
N SER A 92 -10.88 -10.38 0.08
CA SER A 92 -10.93 -9.77 -1.25
C SER A 92 -9.92 -10.43 -2.19
N SER A 93 -10.19 -10.32 -3.49
CA SER A 93 -9.33 -10.90 -4.52
C SER A 93 -9.22 -9.98 -5.73
N HIS A 94 -8.12 -10.04 -6.42
CA HIS A 94 -7.95 -9.38 -7.70
C HIS A 94 -6.89 -10.08 -8.59
N THR A 95 -6.81 -9.61 -9.83
CA THR A 95 -5.80 -10.01 -10.81
C THR A 95 -5.00 -8.76 -11.18
N PRO A 96 -3.86 -8.50 -10.52
CA PRO A 96 -3.11 -7.28 -10.76
C PRO A 96 -2.37 -7.29 -12.09
N SER A 97 -2.24 -6.10 -12.64
CA SER A 97 -1.44 -5.83 -13.84
C SER A 97 -0.96 -4.39 -13.86
N SER A 98 -0.02 -4.09 -14.72
CA SER A 98 0.40 -2.72 -15.01
C SER A 98 0.97 -2.65 -16.42
N GLU A 99 0.24 -2.06 -17.35
CA GLU A 99 0.72 -1.87 -18.72
C GLU A 99 1.84 -0.83 -18.78
N LEU A 100 1.71 0.24 -18.03
CA LEU A 100 2.69 1.33 -17.99
C LEU A 100 3.80 1.14 -16.94
N GLY A 101 3.74 0.07 -16.16
CA GLY A 101 4.52 -0.07 -14.94
C GLY A 101 3.97 0.82 -13.83
N CYS A 102 4.26 0.50 -12.59
CA CYS A 102 3.90 1.33 -11.45
C CYS A 102 4.80 1.09 -10.24
N VAL A 103 4.77 2.05 -9.33
CA VAL A 103 5.37 1.93 -8.00
C VAL A 103 4.27 2.17 -6.98
N ILE A 104 4.16 1.25 -6.02
CA ILE A 104 3.19 1.35 -4.92
C ILE A 104 3.91 1.30 -3.57
N PHE A 105 3.33 1.98 -2.59
CA PHE A 105 3.64 1.79 -1.16
C PHE A 105 2.54 0.93 -0.58
N VAL A 106 2.87 -0.27 -0.12
CA VAL A 106 1.90 -1.28 0.28
C VAL A 106 2.13 -1.79 1.69
N LYS A 107 1.03 -2.03 2.40
CA LYS A 107 0.96 -2.67 3.72
C LYS A 107 0.17 -3.96 3.61
N LEU A 108 0.79 -5.07 3.98
CA LEU A 108 0.24 -6.42 3.91
C LEU A 108 0.05 -7.00 5.31
N TRP A 109 -1.03 -7.76 5.51
CA TRP A 109 -1.33 -8.45 6.77
C TRP A 109 -1.43 -7.51 7.98
N GLN A 110 -2.05 -6.33 7.79
CA GLN A 110 -2.20 -5.30 8.83
C GLN A 110 -3.67 -4.99 9.15
N PHE A 111 -4.59 -5.79 8.63
CA PHE A 111 -6.03 -5.66 8.87
C PHE A 111 -6.48 -6.53 10.06
N ASP A 112 -7.61 -6.15 10.65
CA ASP A 112 -8.41 -7.13 11.39
C ASP A 112 -8.95 -8.18 10.43
N LEU A 113 -8.85 -9.45 10.77
CA LEU A 113 -9.30 -10.54 9.90
C LEU A 113 -10.82 -10.53 9.66
N ALA A 114 -11.59 -9.85 10.50
CA ALA A 114 -13.03 -9.66 10.33
C ALA A 114 -13.41 -8.44 9.47
N ASP A 115 -12.43 -7.60 9.12
CA ASP A 115 -12.66 -6.42 8.28
C ASP A 115 -13.10 -6.83 6.86
N ARG A 116 -14.13 -6.15 6.35
CA ARG A 116 -14.69 -6.38 5.01
C ARG A 116 -14.96 -5.07 4.26
N THR A 117 -14.35 -3.97 4.71
CA THR A 117 -14.61 -2.63 4.15
C THR A 117 -13.57 -2.28 3.08
N PRO A 118 -13.92 -2.33 1.79
CA PRO A 118 -13.05 -1.87 0.71
C PRO A 118 -13.09 -0.34 0.61
N VAL A 119 -11.98 0.25 0.17
CA VAL A 119 -11.89 1.68 -0.16
C VAL A 119 -11.13 1.84 -1.47
N LYS A 120 -11.61 2.74 -2.34
CA LYS A 120 -10.96 3.16 -3.57
C LYS A 120 -11.11 4.66 -3.70
N ILE A 121 -10.03 5.41 -3.54
CA ILE A 121 -10.01 6.87 -3.56
C ILE A 121 -8.95 7.34 -4.56
N ASN A 122 -9.31 8.29 -5.41
CA ASN A 122 -8.33 9.08 -6.14
C ASN A 122 -8.06 10.36 -5.34
N MET A 123 -6.92 10.42 -4.65
CA MET A 123 -6.53 11.54 -3.80
C MET A 123 -6.37 12.85 -4.60
N ASN A 124 -6.07 12.77 -5.90
CA ASN A 124 -5.97 13.96 -6.77
C ASN A 124 -7.32 14.65 -6.99
N LYS A 125 -8.43 13.98 -6.71
CA LYS A 125 -9.80 14.50 -6.81
C LYS A 125 -10.42 14.82 -5.45
N MET A 126 -9.66 14.65 -4.37
CA MET A 126 -10.11 14.90 -2.99
C MET A 126 -9.66 16.28 -2.52
N GLY A 127 -10.45 16.89 -1.65
CA GLY A 127 -10.07 18.09 -0.90
C GLY A 127 -9.38 17.75 0.43
N SER A 128 -8.51 18.67 0.87
CA SER A 128 -7.93 18.62 2.21
C SER A 128 -8.55 19.66 3.11
N ILE A 129 -8.52 19.40 4.42
CA ILE A 129 -8.90 20.37 5.46
C ILE A 129 -7.65 20.81 6.23
N ILE A 130 -7.64 22.06 6.69
CA ILE A 130 -6.56 22.58 7.55
C ILE A 130 -6.72 21.96 8.93
N SER A 131 -5.63 21.42 9.48
CA SER A 131 -5.62 20.89 10.85
C SER A 131 -5.88 22.01 11.86
N ALA A 132 -6.89 21.83 12.72
CA ALA A 132 -7.14 22.74 13.82
C ALA A 132 -6.07 22.66 14.93
N GLU A 133 -5.42 21.50 15.06
CA GLU A 133 -4.44 21.21 16.12
C GLU A 133 -3.00 21.50 15.72
N ARG A 134 -2.70 21.46 14.40
CA ARG A 134 -1.34 21.60 13.87
C ARG A 134 -1.30 22.66 12.77
N PRO A 135 -0.96 23.93 13.11
CA PRO A 135 -0.86 25.00 12.12
C PRO A 135 0.08 24.64 10.97
N GLY A 136 -0.35 24.90 9.74
CA GLY A 136 0.42 24.63 8.53
C GLY A 136 0.30 23.20 8.00
N VAL A 137 -0.47 22.33 8.66
CA VAL A 137 -0.74 20.95 8.19
C VAL A 137 -2.13 20.87 7.58
N SER A 138 -2.20 20.34 6.36
CA SER A 138 -3.44 19.96 5.71
C SER A 138 -3.68 18.46 5.85
N ILE A 139 -4.92 18.06 6.05
CA ILE A 139 -5.32 16.67 6.26
C ILE A 139 -6.32 16.25 5.19
N MET A 140 -6.06 15.12 4.56
CA MET A 140 -7.00 14.42 3.69
C MET A 140 -7.38 13.09 4.35
N PRO A 141 -8.60 12.95 4.91
CA PRO A 141 -9.06 11.68 5.45
C PRO A 141 -9.23 10.64 4.34
N LEU A 142 -8.72 9.43 4.55
CA LEU A 142 -8.81 8.33 3.58
C LEU A 142 -9.69 7.19 4.08
N PHE A 143 -9.58 6.84 5.35
CA PHE A 143 -10.40 5.81 6.00
C PHE A 143 -10.41 6.02 7.51
N GLN A 144 -11.52 5.68 8.15
CA GLN A 144 -11.62 5.65 9.61
C GLN A 144 -12.63 4.61 10.05
N ASP A 145 -12.29 3.86 11.08
CA ASP A 145 -13.19 3.03 11.87
C ASP A 145 -12.87 3.19 13.36
N ASP A 146 -13.39 2.32 14.21
CA ASP A 146 -13.15 2.35 15.66
C ASP A 146 -11.75 1.83 16.07
N ARG A 147 -10.96 1.32 15.13
CA ARG A 147 -9.63 0.73 15.34
C ARG A 147 -8.49 1.57 14.76
N GLU A 148 -8.73 2.22 13.62
CA GLU A 148 -7.68 2.95 12.92
C GLU A 148 -8.22 4.22 12.22
N THR A 149 -7.32 5.16 12.05
CA THR A 149 -7.52 6.34 11.22
C THR A 149 -6.40 6.40 10.19
N VAL A 150 -6.77 6.46 8.92
CA VAL A 150 -5.84 6.61 7.79
C VAL A 150 -6.06 7.97 7.15
N LEU A 151 -5.00 8.74 7.05
CA LEU A 151 -5.06 10.07 6.46
C LEU A 151 -3.75 10.42 5.76
N LEU A 152 -3.83 11.30 4.77
CA LEU A 152 -2.68 11.96 4.16
C LEU A 152 -2.50 13.32 4.81
N GLU A 153 -1.29 13.60 5.29
CA GLU A 153 -0.90 14.89 5.82
C GLU A 153 0.11 15.57 4.89
N THR A 154 -0.09 16.85 4.64
CA THR A 154 0.79 17.69 3.82
C THR A 154 1.06 19.05 4.46
#